data_c55747f6487f1901c55b7a96711b8dc0
#
_entry.id   c55747f6487f1901c55b7a96711b8dc0
#
_cell.length_a   1.000
_cell.length_b   1.000
_cell.length_c   1.000
_cell.angle_alpha   90.00
_cell.angle_beta   90.00
_cell.angle_gamma   90.00
#
_symmetry.space_group_name_H-M   'P 1'
#
loop_
_entity.id
_entity.type
_entity.pdbx_description
1 polymer ?
#
loop_
_entity_poly.entity_id
_entity_poly.type
_entity_poly.pdbx_seq_one_letter_code
_entity_poly.pdbx_strand_id
1 'polypeptide(L)'
;MTLAEIGSISTMDNSLMLHHASMAETLINAKIAKKYTLPFTVQIPLLETLATELAIYNVLTSRITIKAEHPWFQRYKNALKTLDDVADGKLDLITTAGAVVAEGSGRGEIWSSNKSYIPTFHEGNEYDQIQDSDKIDNLEEERGL
;
A
#
# COMPACT_ATOMS: atom_id res chain seq x y z
N MET A 1 -27.26 13.24 -20.47
CA MET A 1 -26.76 12.20 -21.37
C MET A 1 -27.65 12.16 -22.58
N THR A 2 -27.15 12.49 -23.77
CA THR A 2 -27.93 12.51 -24.99
C THR A 2 -28.00 11.11 -25.61
N LEU A 3 -28.99 10.84 -26.50
CA LEU A 3 -29.10 9.58 -27.24
C LEU A 3 -27.85 9.27 -28.08
N ALA A 4 -27.14 10.31 -28.56
CA ALA A 4 -25.87 10.19 -29.28
C ALA A 4 -24.71 9.70 -28.36
N GLU A 5 -24.69 10.12 -27.12
CA GLU A 5 -23.70 9.66 -26.13
C GLU A 5 -23.94 8.19 -25.76
N ILE A 6 -25.19 7.75 -25.63
CA ILE A 6 -25.53 6.35 -25.39
C ILE A 6 -25.13 5.48 -26.59
N GLY A 7 -25.36 5.96 -27.84
CA GLY A 7 -24.94 5.26 -29.04
C GLY A 7 -23.41 5.08 -29.13
N SER A 8 -22.62 6.06 -28.70
CA SER A 8 -21.17 5.96 -28.72
C SER A 8 -20.61 4.97 -27.68
N ILE A 9 -21.33 4.74 -26.58
CA ILE A 9 -20.97 3.76 -25.56
C ILE A 9 -21.28 2.34 -26.03
N SER A 10 -22.38 2.13 -26.77
CA SER A 10 -22.80 0.81 -27.25
C SER A 10 -21.87 0.23 -28.34
N THR A 11 -21.06 1.07 -28.99
CA THR A 11 -20.06 0.64 -30.00
C THR A 11 -18.66 0.44 -29.43
N MET A 12 -18.54 0.35 -28.10
CA MET A 12 -17.25 0.20 -27.47
C MET A 12 -16.69 -1.21 -27.68
N ASP A 13 -15.47 -1.29 -28.18
CA ASP A 13 -14.75 -2.55 -28.33
C ASP A 13 -14.46 -3.16 -26.95
N ASN A 14 -14.66 -4.46 -26.82
CA ASN A 14 -14.41 -5.21 -25.60
C ASN A 14 -12.94 -5.10 -25.14
N SER A 15 -12.01 -4.98 -26.10
CA SER A 15 -10.59 -4.80 -25.80
C SER A 15 -10.32 -3.47 -25.07
N LEU A 16 -11.01 -2.42 -25.43
CA LEU A 16 -10.90 -1.10 -24.79
C LEU A 16 -11.46 -1.11 -23.37
N MET A 17 -12.58 -1.79 -23.17
CA MET A 17 -13.17 -1.97 -21.84
C MET A 17 -12.22 -2.75 -20.91
N LEU A 18 -11.64 -3.85 -21.40
CA LEU A 18 -10.66 -4.64 -20.65
C LEU A 18 -9.41 -3.84 -20.32
N HIS A 19 -8.95 -3.00 -21.23
CA HIS A 19 -7.82 -2.11 -20.98
C HIS A 19 -8.10 -1.14 -19.83
N HIS A 20 -9.26 -0.48 -19.82
CA HIS A 20 -9.63 0.44 -18.75
C HIS A 20 -9.89 -0.26 -17.42
N ALA A 21 -10.42 -1.48 -17.43
CA ALA A 21 -10.56 -2.31 -16.25
C ALA A 21 -9.17 -2.67 -15.67
N SER A 22 -8.24 -3.09 -16.50
CA SER A 22 -6.86 -3.40 -16.09
C SER A 22 -6.13 -2.18 -15.50
N MET A 23 -6.36 -0.97 -16.06
CA MET A 23 -5.82 0.26 -15.49
C MET A 23 -6.40 0.53 -14.09
N ALA A 24 -7.70 0.31 -13.88
CA ALA A 24 -8.34 0.47 -12.58
C ALA A 24 -7.79 -0.53 -11.56
N GLU A 25 -7.65 -1.80 -11.94
CA GLU A 25 -7.03 -2.83 -11.09
C GLU A 25 -5.59 -2.47 -10.70
N THR A 26 -4.79 -2.02 -11.66
CA THR A 26 -3.40 -1.62 -11.41
C THR A 26 -3.33 -0.48 -10.40
N LEU A 27 -4.20 0.51 -10.52
CA LEU A 27 -4.28 1.63 -9.59
C LEU A 27 -4.68 1.18 -8.19
N ILE A 28 -5.69 0.31 -8.08
CA ILE A 28 -6.13 -0.27 -6.81
C ILE A 28 -4.99 -1.03 -6.17
N ASN A 29 -4.38 -1.98 -6.90
CA ASN A 29 -3.30 -2.80 -6.41
C ASN A 29 -2.10 -1.95 -5.94
N ALA A 30 -1.74 -0.90 -6.68
CA ALA A 30 -0.66 0.00 -6.29
C ALA A 30 -0.93 0.73 -4.96
N LYS A 31 -2.19 1.13 -4.72
CA LYS A 31 -2.57 1.82 -3.48
C LYS A 31 -2.63 0.87 -2.27
N ILE A 32 -3.25 -0.29 -2.43
CA ILE A 32 -3.48 -1.22 -1.31
C ILE A 32 -2.29 -2.12 -0.99
N ALA A 33 -1.33 -2.28 -1.93
CA ALA A 33 -0.09 -3.06 -1.70
C ALA A 33 0.74 -2.54 -0.52
N LYS A 34 0.48 -1.32 -0.07
CA LYS A 34 1.12 -0.73 1.11
C LYS A 34 0.70 -1.46 2.41
N LYS A 35 -0.54 -1.94 2.47
CA LYS A 35 -1.13 -2.53 3.67
C LYS A 35 -1.42 -4.03 3.53
N TYR A 36 -1.76 -4.49 2.33
CA TYR A 36 -2.21 -5.86 2.09
C TYR A 36 -1.27 -6.62 1.16
N THR A 37 -1.15 -7.94 1.38
CA THR A 37 -0.40 -8.82 0.49
C THR A 37 -1.25 -9.17 -0.73
N LEU A 38 -0.70 -8.98 -1.92
CA LEU A 38 -1.33 -9.27 -3.20
C LEU A 38 -0.72 -10.53 -3.84
N PRO A 39 -1.45 -11.26 -4.69
CA PRO A 39 -2.86 -11.10 -5.04
C PRO A 39 -3.83 -11.61 -3.96
N PHE A 40 -5.05 -11.07 -3.93
CA PHE A 40 -6.09 -11.62 -3.08
C PHE A 40 -6.58 -12.97 -3.59
N THR A 41 -6.75 -13.92 -2.68
CA THR A 41 -7.32 -15.25 -2.97
C THR A 41 -8.84 -15.29 -2.79
N VAL A 42 -9.42 -14.22 -2.26
CA VAL A 42 -10.85 -14.10 -1.93
C VAL A 42 -11.45 -12.86 -2.58
N GLN A 43 -12.74 -12.93 -2.88
CA GLN A 43 -13.48 -11.79 -3.41
C GLN A 43 -13.75 -10.75 -2.33
N ILE A 44 -13.53 -9.49 -2.67
CA ILE A 44 -13.72 -8.34 -1.81
C ILE A 44 -14.67 -7.38 -2.51
N PRO A 45 -15.98 -7.36 -2.14
CA PRO A 45 -17.00 -6.61 -2.86
C PRO A 45 -16.72 -5.11 -2.96
N LEU A 46 -16.07 -4.53 -1.94
CA LEU A 46 -15.69 -3.12 -1.97
C LEU A 46 -14.73 -2.83 -3.13
N LEU A 47 -13.70 -3.66 -3.30
CA LEU A 47 -12.70 -3.47 -4.37
C LEU A 47 -13.32 -3.66 -5.76
N GLU A 48 -14.25 -4.60 -5.92
CA GLU A 48 -14.99 -4.79 -7.19
C GLU A 48 -15.83 -3.55 -7.54
N THR A 49 -16.50 -2.96 -6.55
CA THR A 49 -17.27 -1.74 -6.73
C THR A 49 -16.37 -0.57 -7.12
N LEU A 50 -15.25 -0.38 -6.41
CA LEU A 50 -14.30 0.68 -6.69
C LEU A 50 -13.64 0.49 -8.07
N ALA A 51 -13.28 -0.74 -8.44
CA ALA A 51 -12.73 -1.05 -9.75
C ALA A 51 -13.71 -0.69 -10.87
N THR A 52 -14.98 -1.00 -10.68
CA THR A 52 -16.04 -0.67 -11.64
C THR A 52 -16.20 0.86 -11.80
N GLU A 53 -16.25 1.60 -10.69
CA GLU A 53 -16.39 3.07 -10.74
C GLU A 53 -15.17 3.74 -11.40
N LEU A 54 -13.96 3.28 -11.10
CA LEU A 54 -12.75 3.79 -11.72
C LEU A 54 -12.68 3.44 -13.22
N ALA A 55 -13.04 2.22 -13.59
CA ALA A 55 -13.06 1.80 -14.99
C ALA A 55 -14.08 2.60 -15.80
N ILE A 56 -15.30 2.81 -15.29
CA ILE A 56 -16.32 3.63 -15.95
C ILE A 56 -15.82 5.06 -16.15
N TYR A 57 -15.20 5.66 -15.13
CA TYR A 57 -14.65 7.00 -15.25
C TYR A 57 -13.54 7.06 -16.33
N ASN A 58 -12.62 6.11 -16.36
CA ASN A 58 -11.56 6.03 -17.36
C ASN A 58 -12.14 5.92 -18.79
N VAL A 59 -13.16 5.07 -18.96
CA VAL A 59 -13.89 4.92 -20.21
C VAL A 59 -14.55 6.24 -20.64
N LEU A 60 -15.25 6.91 -19.75
CA LEU A 60 -15.92 8.16 -20.06
C LEU A 60 -14.92 9.25 -20.43
N THR A 61 -13.81 9.38 -19.71
CA THR A 61 -12.79 10.40 -19.99
C THR A 61 -12.05 10.15 -21.28
N SER A 62 -11.98 8.90 -21.76
CA SER A 62 -11.41 8.59 -23.07
C SER A 62 -12.25 9.07 -24.25
N ARG A 63 -13.55 9.34 -24.02
CA ARG A 63 -14.52 9.69 -25.06
C ARG A 63 -15.03 11.12 -24.97
N ILE A 64 -15.17 11.64 -23.75
CA ILE A 64 -15.75 12.95 -23.50
C ILE A 64 -14.94 13.71 -22.47
N THR A 65 -14.95 15.04 -22.57
CA THR A 65 -14.38 15.90 -21.52
C THR A 65 -15.33 15.97 -20.34
N ILE A 66 -14.94 15.44 -19.19
CA ILE A 66 -15.73 15.46 -17.97
C ILE A 66 -15.37 16.72 -17.16
N LYS A 67 -16.38 17.57 -16.89
CA LYS A 67 -16.20 18.73 -16.02
C LYS A 67 -16.18 18.30 -14.55
N ALA A 68 -15.55 19.11 -13.70
CA ALA A 68 -15.43 18.85 -12.25
C ALA A 68 -16.80 18.74 -11.52
N GLU A 69 -17.84 19.32 -12.06
CA GLU A 69 -19.21 19.27 -11.52
C GLU A 69 -19.96 17.99 -11.91
N HIS A 70 -19.41 17.20 -12.81
CA HIS A 70 -20.06 15.99 -13.31
C HIS A 70 -20.16 14.93 -12.21
N PRO A 71 -21.31 14.22 -12.05
CA PRO A 71 -21.48 13.20 -11.01
C PRO A 71 -20.42 12.09 -11.03
N TRP A 72 -19.97 11.66 -12.20
CA TRP A 72 -18.91 10.64 -12.32
C TRP A 72 -17.56 11.13 -11.84
N PHE A 73 -17.24 12.42 -11.96
CA PHE A 73 -16.03 12.97 -11.38
C PHE A 73 -16.05 12.92 -9.85
N GLN A 74 -17.21 13.19 -9.23
CA GLN A 74 -17.36 13.08 -7.79
C GLN A 74 -17.26 11.62 -7.31
N ARG A 75 -17.86 10.67 -8.04
CA ARG A 75 -17.71 9.24 -7.75
C ARG A 75 -16.24 8.79 -7.83
N TYR A 76 -15.54 9.17 -8.88
CA TYR A 76 -14.11 8.89 -9.03
C TYR A 76 -13.29 9.44 -7.86
N LYS A 77 -13.52 10.69 -7.44
CA LYS A 77 -12.83 11.27 -6.27
C LYS A 77 -13.15 10.52 -4.98
N ASN A 78 -14.40 10.13 -4.80
CA ASN A 78 -14.81 9.37 -3.62
C ASN A 78 -14.18 7.98 -3.63
N ALA A 79 -14.12 7.31 -4.77
CA ALA A 79 -13.46 6.01 -4.92
C ALA A 79 -11.96 6.10 -4.56
N LEU A 80 -11.24 7.13 -5.05
CA LEU A 80 -9.84 7.36 -4.69
C LEU A 80 -9.66 7.62 -3.20
N LYS A 81 -10.54 8.43 -2.59
CA LYS A 81 -10.50 8.69 -1.15
C LYS A 81 -10.73 7.42 -0.33
N THR A 82 -11.71 6.62 -0.74
CA THR A 82 -11.97 5.32 -0.07
C THR A 82 -10.76 4.39 -0.15
N LEU A 83 -10.08 4.34 -1.31
CA LEU A 83 -8.84 3.58 -1.45
C LEU A 83 -7.70 4.12 -0.56
N ASP A 84 -7.60 5.44 -0.42
CA ASP A 84 -6.63 6.05 0.49
C ASP A 84 -6.95 5.72 1.95
N ASP A 85 -8.23 5.76 2.34
CA ASP A 85 -8.67 5.38 3.69
C ASP A 85 -8.39 3.89 3.99
N VAL A 86 -8.52 3.00 2.99
CA VAL A 86 -8.13 1.59 3.11
C VAL A 86 -6.61 1.45 3.25
N ALA A 87 -5.83 2.15 2.43
CA ALA A 87 -4.37 2.10 2.46
C ALA A 87 -3.79 2.66 3.77
N ASP A 88 -4.44 3.66 4.34
CA ASP A 88 -4.06 4.28 5.61
C ASP A 88 -4.56 3.50 6.85
N GLY A 89 -5.36 2.45 6.64
CA GLY A 89 -5.88 1.63 7.74
C GLY A 89 -7.08 2.22 8.49
N LYS A 90 -7.74 3.22 7.90
CA LYS A 90 -8.97 3.80 8.47
C LYS A 90 -10.20 2.96 8.13
N LEU A 91 -10.12 2.16 7.08
CA LEU A 91 -11.18 1.28 6.60
C LEU A 91 -10.59 -0.12 6.33
N ASP A 92 -11.22 -1.14 6.90
CA ASP A 92 -10.82 -2.53 6.71
C ASP A 92 -11.54 -3.15 5.51
N LEU A 93 -10.82 -4.03 4.81
CA LEU A 93 -11.39 -4.83 3.74
C LEU A 93 -12.12 -6.04 4.32
N ILE A 94 -13.36 -6.24 3.85
CA ILE A 94 -14.21 -7.35 4.28
C ILE A 94 -14.46 -8.26 3.08
N THR A 95 -14.28 -9.56 3.28
CA THR A 95 -14.58 -10.58 2.29
C THR A 95 -16.09 -10.77 2.10
N THR A 96 -16.50 -11.43 1.03
CA THR A 96 -17.90 -11.82 0.80
C THR A 96 -18.47 -12.68 1.94
N ALA A 97 -17.62 -13.42 2.65
CA ALA A 97 -18.00 -14.20 3.83
C ALA A 97 -18.08 -13.38 5.13
N GLY A 98 -17.85 -12.07 5.09
CA GLY A 98 -17.91 -11.19 6.26
C GLY A 98 -16.64 -11.21 7.13
N ALA A 99 -15.57 -11.88 6.72
CA ALA A 99 -14.29 -11.88 7.43
C ALA A 99 -13.45 -10.67 7.05
N VAL A 100 -12.77 -10.05 8.01
CA VAL A 100 -11.79 -9.00 7.75
C VAL A 100 -10.56 -9.60 7.07
N VAL A 101 -10.10 -8.98 6.00
CA VAL A 101 -8.88 -9.39 5.30
C VAL A 101 -7.68 -9.07 6.18
N ALA A 102 -6.83 -10.09 6.41
CA ALA A 102 -5.62 -9.91 7.17
C ALA A 102 -4.67 -8.90 6.47
N GLU A 103 -4.14 -7.97 7.24
CA GLU A 103 -3.08 -7.10 6.77
C GLU A 103 -1.86 -7.95 6.42
N GLY A 104 -1.18 -7.58 5.34
CA GLY A 104 0.13 -8.15 5.05
C GLY A 104 1.07 -7.83 6.21
N SER A 105 1.92 -8.77 6.58
CA SER A 105 3.01 -8.49 7.50
C SER A 105 3.75 -7.28 6.97
N GLY A 106 3.62 -6.17 7.69
CA GLY A 106 3.97 -4.82 7.23
C GLY A 106 5.32 -4.77 6.52
N ARG A 107 5.49 -3.78 5.68
CA ARG A 107 6.75 -3.51 5.00
C ARG A 107 7.89 -3.58 6.00
N GLY A 108 8.57 -4.74 5.95
CA GLY A 108 9.90 -4.82 6.50
C GLY A 108 9.99 -4.42 7.97
N GLU A 109 9.62 -5.28 8.86
CA GLU A 109 10.65 -5.60 9.84
C GLU A 109 11.87 -5.89 8.98
N ILE A 110 12.85 -5.00 9.03
CA ILE A 110 14.19 -5.27 8.52
C ILE A 110 14.66 -6.43 9.39
N TRP A 111 14.33 -7.65 8.95
CA TRP A 111 14.88 -8.85 9.54
C TRP A 111 16.35 -8.80 9.20
N SER A 112 17.13 -8.28 10.13
CA SER A 112 18.53 -8.65 10.15
C SER A 112 18.55 -10.18 10.11
N SER A 113 19.02 -10.76 9.04
CA SER A 113 19.19 -12.20 8.90
C SER A 113 20.11 -12.78 9.98
N ASN A 114 20.73 -11.92 10.78
CA ASN A 114 21.61 -12.26 11.87
C ASN A 114 20.83 -12.20 13.20
N LYS A 115 20.17 -13.33 13.52
CA LYS A 115 19.53 -13.54 14.84
C LYS A 115 20.50 -13.48 16.01
N SER A 116 21.80 -13.47 15.74
CA SER A 116 22.88 -13.40 16.72
C SER A 116 23.59 -12.05 16.72
N TYR A 117 22.94 -10.98 16.23
CA TYR A 117 23.51 -9.66 16.37
C TYR A 117 23.54 -9.28 17.88
N ILE A 118 24.70 -9.40 18.45
CA ILE A 118 25.00 -8.81 19.75
C ILE A 118 25.42 -7.37 19.45
N PRO A 119 24.67 -6.35 19.97
CA PRO A 119 25.08 -4.97 19.78
C PRO A 119 26.52 -4.78 20.23
N THR A 120 27.31 -4.06 19.44
CA THR A 120 28.73 -3.80 19.74
C THR A 120 28.91 -3.07 21.07
N PHE A 121 27.85 -2.48 21.61
CA PHE A 121 27.80 -1.78 22.89
C PHE A 121 26.95 -2.51 23.94
N HIS A 122 26.97 -3.84 23.93
CA HIS A 122 26.33 -4.62 24.98
C HIS A 122 27.15 -4.53 26.25
N GLU A 123 26.49 -4.42 27.41
CA GLU A 123 27.16 -4.56 28.74
C GLU A 123 27.99 -5.86 28.75
N GLY A 124 29.27 -5.74 28.99
CA GLY A 124 30.20 -6.85 28.94
C GLY A 124 31.12 -6.92 27.72
N ASN A 125 31.01 -5.98 26.77
CA ASN A 125 32.01 -5.84 25.72
C ASN A 125 33.30 -5.23 26.28
N GLU A 126 34.43 -5.59 25.66
CA GLU A 126 35.76 -5.07 26.06
C GLU A 126 35.84 -3.55 26.17
N TYR A 127 34.97 -2.80 25.46
CA TYR A 127 34.88 -1.36 25.53
C TYR A 127 34.27 -0.83 26.84
N ASP A 128 33.35 -1.56 27.48
CA ASP A 128 32.84 -1.20 28.81
C ASP A 128 33.92 -1.42 29.92
N GLN A 129 34.90 -2.29 29.64
CA GLN A 129 36.00 -2.53 30.56
C GLN A 129 37.06 -1.43 30.50
N ILE A 130 37.12 -0.64 29.43
CA ILE A 130 38.07 0.49 29.28
C ILE A 130 37.62 1.73 30.05
N GLN A 131 36.33 1.83 30.37
CA GLN A 131 35.76 2.95 31.14
C GLN A 131 35.88 2.76 32.66
N ASP A 132 36.38 1.60 33.11
CA ASP A 132 36.62 1.39 34.51
C ASP A 132 37.97 2.08 34.90
N SER A 133 37.87 3.12 35.72
CA SER A 133 39.01 3.95 36.15
C SER A 133 40.12 3.11 36.73
N ASP A 134 39.78 2.02 37.46
CA ASP A 134 40.73 1.13 38.09
C ASP A 134 41.58 0.34 37.10
N LYS A 135 41.08 0.10 35.87
CA LYS A 135 41.85 -0.54 34.81
C LYS A 135 42.75 0.40 34.04
N ILE A 136 42.37 1.69 33.95
CA ILE A 136 43.23 2.69 33.35
C ILE A 136 44.44 2.93 34.23
N ASP A 137 44.25 2.98 35.54
CA ASP A 137 45.36 3.16 36.51
C ASP A 137 46.34 1.99 36.44
N ASN A 138 45.87 0.75 36.32
CA ASN A 138 46.73 -0.43 36.16
C ASN A 138 47.54 -0.41 34.86
N LEU A 139 46.98 0.11 33.77
CA LEU A 139 47.71 0.22 32.50
C LEU A 139 48.77 1.33 32.52
N GLU A 140 48.60 2.35 33.34
CA GLU A 140 49.64 3.38 33.56
C GLU A 140 50.77 2.87 34.40
N GLU A 141 50.51 2.01 35.43
CA GLU A 141 51.54 1.36 36.24
C GLU A 141 52.37 0.36 35.39
N GLU A 142 51.75 -0.45 34.53
CA GLU A 142 52.47 -1.39 33.65
C GLU A 142 53.39 -0.69 32.63
N ARG A 143 53.04 0.55 32.23
CA ARG A 143 53.85 1.34 31.30
C ARG A 143 54.97 2.11 31.96
N GLY A 144 55.05 2.10 33.27
CA GLY A 144 56.11 2.78 34.02
C GLY A 144 56.03 4.30 33.92
N LEU A 145 54.83 4.79 33.75
CA LEU A 145 54.53 6.23 33.69
C LEU A 145 54.20 6.76 35.07
#